data_e701ced0cdbdf0007d6d0a9120f33947
#
_entry.id   e701ced0cdbdf0007d6d0a9120f33947
#
_cell.length_a   1.000
_cell.length_b   1.000
_cell.length_c   1.000
_cell.angle_alpha   90.00
_cell.angle_beta   90.00
_cell.angle_gamma   90.00
#
_symmetry.space_group_name_H-M   'P 1'
#
loop_
_entity.id
_entity.type
_entity.pdbx_description
1 polymer ?
#
loop_
_entity_poly.entity_id
_entity_poly.type
_entity_poly.pdbx_seq_one_letter_code
_entity_poly.pdbx_strand_id
1 'polypeptide(L)'
;MKRRDFIKTSALLAAAAGAGELMKAETMPAAKPEAASDPMQSDEPNEPFEDRLILSAPMLQNFAATSIGVAFAVSALANGYVLVGEKPDLSDARKFLCGGYRVTDIDDRVIRVRITGLKPATRYYYRIGADRIRYDGGYRMKILGNEEDSRTYHFTTAGAEADAHFCVINDTHARWEPFGLVLDKIAELAPACVIWNGDACNVEETVEDQIRIFLNPDIRRKDYASEMPYLFCPGNHDDRGMANRHLERVWMFRQPEERLPRDWDLGRNFAVRQGDMALIGLDTAEDKLDTNPIFAGLFTSGPYREAQTEWLRDALAREEIRTAPYLVAFCHIPLFDDNPRHNPGDIAPADKDPQYSTDFAYWQRTCARMWAPLLEEAGCQLIITAHQHRYRYDAPTADRPWAQIVGGGPDLGFTGSGDNRKEDPGKFPTVVEGLVHRGHLEIRVHNLVSGTIQDRFTFRPRR
;
A
#
# COMPACT_ATOMS: atom_id res chain seq x y z
N MET A 1 27.58 31.23 2.94
CA MET A 1 27.41 32.56 2.27
C MET A 1 26.21 33.26 2.90
N LYS A 2 26.36 34.45 3.44
CA LYS A 2 25.28 35.16 4.11
C LYS A 2 24.35 35.77 3.05
N ARG A 3 23.05 35.83 3.29
CA ARG A 3 22.00 36.34 2.39
C ARG A 3 22.27 37.76 1.77
N ARG A 4 23.18 38.52 2.41
CA ARG A 4 23.59 39.86 1.95
C ARG A 4 24.56 39.82 0.77
N ASP A 5 25.30 38.76 0.56
CA ASP A 5 26.29 38.66 -0.52
C ASP A 5 25.64 38.25 -1.83
N PHE A 6 24.52 37.55 -1.79
CA PHE A 6 23.73 37.17 -2.96
C PHE A 6 23.05 38.40 -3.62
N ILE A 7 22.57 39.36 -2.81
CA ILE A 7 21.92 40.57 -3.32
C ILE A 7 22.93 41.52 -3.97
N LYS A 8 24.17 41.57 -3.51
CA LYS A 8 25.22 42.40 -4.11
C LYS A 8 25.71 41.86 -5.46
N THR A 9 25.75 40.57 -5.65
CA THR A 9 26.14 39.95 -6.92
C THR A 9 25.09 40.12 -8.00
N SER A 10 23.81 40.09 -7.63
CA SER A 10 22.70 40.34 -8.57
C SER A 10 22.60 41.80 -9.04
N ALA A 11 22.99 42.77 -8.21
CA ALA A 11 22.98 44.17 -8.55
C ALA A 11 24.14 44.60 -9.48
N LEU A 12 25.27 43.86 -9.45
CA LEU A 12 26.38 44.10 -10.36
C LEU A 12 26.16 43.56 -11.79
N LEU A 13 25.35 42.53 -11.96
CA LEU A 13 24.98 42.00 -13.27
C LEU A 13 23.95 42.85 -14.00
N ALA A 14 23.13 43.62 -13.28
CA ALA A 14 22.17 44.54 -13.88
C ALA A 14 22.77 45.85 -14.37
N ALA A 15 23.96 46.27 -13.90
CA ALA A 15 24.64 47.51 -14.30
C ALA A 15 25.54 47.36 -15.54
N ALA A 16 25.81 46.12 -16.01
CA ALA A 16 26.65 45.88 -17.19
C ALA A 16 25.85 45.72 -18.51
N ALA A 17 24.55 45.83 -18.49
CA ALA A 17 23.67 45.65 -19.65
C ALA A 17 23.18 46.97 -20.26
N GLY A 18 23.79 48.11 -19.93
CA GLY A 18 23.32 49.41 -20.31
C GLY A 18 24.30 50.23 -21.20
N ALA A 19 24.87 49.67 -22.25
CA ALA A 19 25.49 50.41 -23.34
C ALA A 19 25.74 49.48 -24.55
N GLY A 20 24.73 49.23 -25.32
CA GLY A 20 24.83 48.49 -26.59
C GLY A 20 23.68 48.92 -27.50
N GLU A 21 24.03 49.43 -28.65
CA GLU A 21 23.19 50.06 -29.68
C GLU A 21 21.87 49.29 -29.92
N LEU A 22 20.79 50.07 -30.09
CA LEU A 22 19.51 49.62 -30.63
C LEU A 22 19.71 49.07 -32.05
N MET A 23 19.92 47.75 -32.17
CA MET A 23 19.67 47.11 -33.43
C MET A 23 18.15 47.03 -33.64
N LYS A 24 17.70 47.65 -34.76
CA LYS A 24 16.33 47.55 -35.23
C LYS A 24 15.96 46.07 -35.36
N ALA A 25 14.99 45.64 -34.56
CA ALA A 25 14.37 44.35 -34.76
C ALA A 25 13.64 44.38 -36.10
N GLU A 26 14.15 43.63 -37.07
CA GLU A 26 13.37 43.25 -38.25
C GLU A 26 12.22 42.38 -37.77
N THR A 27 11.00 42.87 -37.99
CA THR A 27 9.78 42.10 -37.76
C THR A 27 9.76 40.91 -38.71
N MET A 28 10.06 39.72 -38.20
CA MET A 28 9.75 38.52 -38.92
C MET A 28 8.24 38.47 -39.23
N PRO A 29 7.83 38.10 -40.45
CA PRO A 29 6.40 37.96 -40.74
C PRO A 29 5.80 36.93 -39.81
N ALA A 30 4.70 37.27 -39.16
CA ALA A 30 3.93 36.33 -38.34
C ALA A 30 3.56 35.13 -39.20
N ALA A 31 4.06 33.95 -38.83
CA ALA A 31 3.61 32.71 -39.40
C ALA A 31 2.09 32.63 -39.23
N LYS A 32 1.36 32.42 -40.30
CA LYS A 32 -0.08 32.12 -40.22
C LYS A 32 -0.25 30.98 -39.28
N PRO A 33 -1.19 31.04 -38.32
CA PRO A 33 -1.48 29.88 -37.51
C PRO A 33 -1.96 28.77 -38.46
N GLU A 34 -1.18 27.70 -38.61
CA GLU A 34 -1.71 26.44 -39.11
C GLU A 34 -2.90 26.07 -38.26
N ALA A 35 -4.05 25.81 -38.88
CA ALA A 35 -5.23 25.36 -38.20
C ALA A 35 -4.82 24.13 -37.40
N ALA A 36 -4.90 24.20 -36.06
CA ALA A 36 -4.68 23.08 -35.21
C ALA A 36 -5.66 21.96 -35.64
N SER A 37 -5.16 20.93 -36.29
CA SER A 37 -5.94 19.72 -36.53
C SER A 37 -6.40 19.21 -35.17
N ASP A 38 -7.67 18.87 -35.07
CA ASP A 38 -8.26 18.28 -33.85
C ASP A 38 -7.39 17.08 -33.44
N PRO A 39 -6.75 17.08 -32.28
CA PRO A 39 -5.86 16.00 -31.88
C PRO A 39 -6.57 14.65 -31.67
N MET A 40 -7.90 14.64 -31.76
CA MET A 40 -8.74 13.45 -31.59
C MET A 40 -9.08 12.74 -32.91
N GLN A 41 -8.71 13.27 -34.07
CA GLN A 41 -8.93 12.61 -35.38
C GLN A 41 -7.57 12.27 -36.01
N SER A 42 -7.08 11.06 -35.81
CA SER A 42 -6.08 10.48 -36.69
C SER A 42 -6.78 9.81 -37.86
N ASP A 43 -6.54 10.29 -39.08
CA ASP A 43 -7.05 9.67 -40.33
C ASP A 43 -6.34 8.33 -40.67
N GLU A 44 -5.47 7.83 -39.79
CA GLU A 44 -4.83 6.53 -40.00
C GLU A 44 -5.77 5.44 -39.39
N PRO A 45 -5.99 4.34 -40.17
CA PRO A 45 -6.79 3.23 -39.67
C PRO A 45 -6.14 2.68 -38.38
N ASN A 46 -6.96 2.32 -37.38
CA ASN A 46 -6.50 1.63 -36.18
C ASN A 46 -5.80 0.33 -36.64
N GLU A 47 -4.49 0.26 -36.40
CA GLU A 47 -3.79 -1.00 -36.60
C GLU A 47 -4.30 -2.01 -35.58
N PRO A 48 -4.70 -3.23 -36.00
CA PRO A 48 -5.09 -4.25 -35.04
C PRO A 48 -3.92 -4.56 -34.11
N PHE A 49 -4.17 -4.65 -32.80
CA PHE A 49 -3.16 -5.07 -31.87
C PHE A 49 -2.84 -6.54 -32.08
N GLU A 50 -1.61 -6.88 -32.41
CA GLU A 50 -1.14 -8.24 -32.38
C GLU A 50 -1.01 -8.77 -30.96
N ASP A 51 -0.72 -7.87 -29.99
CA ASP A 51 -0.52 -8.20 -28.58
C ASP A 51 -1.59 -7.57 -27.69
N ARG A 52 -1.98 -8.30 -26.67
CA ARG A 52 -2.89 -7.84 -25.62
C ARG A 52 -2.31 -6.65 -24.88
N LEU A 53 -3.10 -5.57 -24.71
CA LEU A 53 -2.68 -4.37 -23.98
C LEU A 53 -2.82 -4.54 -22.46
N ILE A 54 -3.95 -5.05 -21.99
CA ILE A 54 -4.22 -5.30 -20.55
C ILE A 54 -3.66 -6.67 -20.17
N LEU A 55 -2.63 -6.71 -19.31
CA LEU A 55 -1.90 -7.92 -18.95
C LEU A 55 -2.38 -8.60 -17.66
N SER A 56 -3.08 -7.88 -16.79
CA SER A 56 -3.55 -8.43 -15.52
C SER A 56 -5.02 -8.11 -15.27
N ALA A 57 -5.64 -8.89 -14.38
CA ALA A 57 -6.88 -8.49 -13.74
C ALA A 57 -6.67 -7.23 -12.90
N PRO A 58 -7.71 -6.42 -12.63
CA PRO A 58 -7.60 -5.27 -11.75
C PRO A 58 -7.39 -5.71 -10.29
N MET A 59 -6.60 -4.92 -9.57
CA MET A 59 -6.44 -5.04 -8.12
C MET A 59 -7.06 -3.83 -7.43
N LEU A 60 -7.98 -4.09 -6.52
CA LEU A 60 -8.60 -3.08 -5.65
C LEU A 60 -7.67 -2.76 -4.48
N GLN A 61 -7.30 -1.49 -4.34
CA GLN A 61 -6.27 -1.06 -3.40
C GLN A 61 -6.73 0.12 -2.55
N ASN A 62 -6.31 0.11 -1.28
CA ASN A 62 -6.38 1.25 -0.38
C ASN A 62 -7.72 1.99 -0.45
N PHE A 63 -8.77 1.28 -0.06
CA PHE A 63 -10.15 1.75 -0.08
C PHE A 63 -10.48 2.58 1.17
N ALA A 64 -11.46 3.44 1.03
CA ALA A 64 -12.06 4.24 2.09
C ALA A 64 -13.58 4.28 1.93
N ALA A 65 -14.26 5.07 2.74
CA ALA A 65 -15.71 5.24 2.65
C ALA A 65 -16.16 5.88 1.33
N THR A 66 -15.33 6.74 0.73
CA THR A 66 -15.71 7.54 -0.45
C THR A 66 -14.75 7.39 -1.62
N SER A 67 -13.75 6.52 -1.50
CA SER A 67 -12.74 6.32 -2.55
C SER A 67 -12.16 4.90 -2.55
N ILE A 68 -11.59 4.51 -3.70
CA ILE A 68 -10.84 3.26 -3.87
C ILE A 68 -9.81 3.41 -4.99
N GLY A 69 -8.69 2.72 -4.89
CA GLY A 69 -7.71 2.58 -5.95
C GLY A 69 -7.96 1.33 -6.80
N VAL A 70 -7.73 1.44 -8.10
CA VAL A 70 -7.72 0.31 -9.04
C VAL A 70 -6.40 0.34 -9.80
N ALA A 71 -5.63 -0.73 -9.74
CA ALA A 71 -4.38 -0.88 -10.45
C ALA A 71 -4.41 -2.13 -11.35
N PHE A 72 -3.78 -2.04 -12.52
CA PHE A 72 -3.60 -3.17 -13.44
C PHE A 72 -2.39 -2.97 -14.34
N ALA A 73 -1.80 -4.08 -14.80
CA ALA A 73 -0.62 -4.06 -15.65
C ALA A 73 -0.99 -3.94 -17.12
N VAL A 74 -0.15 -3.23 -17.88
CA VAL A 74 -0.26 -3.05 -19.34
C VAL A 74 1.04 -3.40 -20.04
N SER A 75 0.95 -3.74 -21.34
CA SER A 75 2.10 -4.13 -22.18
C SER A 75 2.83 -2.94 -22.81
N ALA A 76 2.19 -1.76 -22.86
CA ALA A 76 2.71 -0.57 -23.53
C ALA A 76 2.16 0.70 -22.88
N LEU A 77 2.75 1.84 -23.25
CA LEU A 77 2.24 3.15 -22.85
C LEU A 77 0.75 3.27 -23.20
N ALA A 78 -0.04 3.58 -22.22
CA ALA A 78 -1.49 3.66 -22.34
C ALA A 78 -2.12 4.71 -21.45
N ASN A 79 -3.28 5.22 -21.85
CA ASN A 79 -4.16 6.01 -20.99
C ASN A 79 -5.24 5.07 -20.44
N GLY A 80 -5.09 4.65 -19.19
CA GLY A 80 -6.04 3.72 -18.55
C GLY A 80 -7.23 4.43 -17.95
N TYR A 81 -8.31 3.68 -17.82
CA TYR A 81 -9.53 4.18 -17.18
C TYR A 81 -10.30 3.08 -16.48
N VAL A 82 -11.22 3.50 -15.60
CA VAL A 82 -12.21 2.64 -14.97
C VAL A 82 -13.60 3.23 -15.16
N LEU A 83 -14.52 2.41 -15.65
CA LEU A 83 -15.96 2.69 -15.68
C LEU A 83 -16.56 2.20 -14.35
N VAL A 84 -17.28 3.06 -13.63
CA VAL A 84 -17.85 2.74 -12.31
C VAL A 84 -19.30 3.21 -12.21
N GLY A 85 -20.19 2.31 -11.83
CA GLY A 85 -21.62 2.58 -11.63
C GLY A 85 -22.22 1.75 -10.51
N GLU A 86 -23.43 2.09 -10.09
CA GLU A 86 -24.19 1.33 -9.10
C GLU A 86 -24.99 0.19 -9.75
N LYS A 87 -25.09 0.16 -11.08
CA LYS A 87 -25.80 -0.88 -11.83
C LYS A 87 -24.85 -1.90 -12.46
N PRO A 88 -25.22 -3.20 -12.45
CA PRO A 88 -24.38 -4.25 -13.02
C PRO A 88 -24.10 -4.12 -14.52
N ASP A 89 -25.01 -3.48 -15.27
CA ASP A 89 -24.90 -3.24 -16.71
C ASP A 89 -24.07 -2.00 -17.06
N LEU A 90 -23.58 -1.26 -16.04
CA LEU A 90 -22.84 -0.03 -16.17
C LEU A 90 -23.57 1.10 -16.94
N SER A 91 -24.91 1.03 -17.05
CA SER A 91 -25.70 2.05 -17.75
C SER A 91 -25.66 3.43 -17.09
N ASP A 92 -25.24 3.51 -15.82
CA ASP A 92 -25.04 4.72 -15.03
C ASP A 92 -23.56 5.04 -14.78
N ALA A 93 -22.64 4.36 -15.48
CA ALA A 93 -21.22 4.44 -15.17
C ALA A 93 -20.63 5.83 -15.44
N ARG A 94 -19.76 6.25 -14.55
CA ARG A 94 -18.82 7.36 -14.73
C ARG A 94 -17.47 6.82 -15.13
N LYS A 95 -16.76 7.52 -16.02
CA LYS A 95 -15.39 7.18 -16.45
C LYS A 95 -14.37 7.93 -15.61
N PHE A 96 -13.46 7.21 -14.97
CA PHE A 96 -12.33 7.75 -14.22
C PHE A 96 -11.04 7.46 -14.97
N LEU A 97 -10.21 8.48 -15.18
CA LEU A 97 -8.96 8.37 -15.94
C LEU A 97 -7.75 8.27 -15.01
N CYS A 98 -6.72 7.56 -15.41
CA CYS A 98 -5.47 7.44 -14.66
C CYS A 98 -4.70 8.78 -14.58
N GLY A 99 -4.84 9.66 -15.57
CA GLY A 99 -4.13 10.93 -15.67
C GLY A 99 -4.69 12.06 -14.77
N GLY A 100 -5.83 11.87 -14.07
CA GLY A 100 -6.59 12.94 -13.44
C GLY A 100 -5.85 13.80 -12.39
N TYR A 101 -4.84 13.26 -11.73
CA TYR A 101 -4.05 13.95 -10.69
C TYR A 101 -2.55 14.02 -11.00
N ARG A 102 -2.11 13.52 -12.14
CA ARG A 102 -0.70 13.34 -12.47
C ARG A 102 -0.39 13.97 -13.82
N VAL A 103 0.09 15.17 -13.79
CA VAL A 103 0.49 15.89 -15.01
C VAL A 103 1.80 15.32 -15.59
N THR A 104 2.63 14.69 -14.77
CA THR A 104 4.02 14.34 -15.13
C THR A 104 4.37 12.85 -14.97
N ASP A 105 3.54 12.07 -14.32
CA ASP A 105 3.84 10.68 -13.97
C ASP A 105 3.20 9.73 -14.99
N ILE A 106 3.95 9.43 -16.03
CA ILE A 106 3.56 8.46 -17.08
C ILE A 106 4.28 7.14 -16.79
N ASP A 107 3.49 6.08 -16.60
CA ASP A 107 4.00 4.73 -16.44
C ASP A 107 3.50 3.89 -17.62
N ASP A 108 4.41 3.24 -18.31
CA ASP A 108 4.12 2.40 -19.48
C ASP A 108 3.88 0.93 -19.11
N ARG A 109 3.85 0.60 -17.83
CA ARG A 109 3.69 -0.77 -17.32
C ARG A 109 2.50 -0.95 -16.40
N VAL A 110 2.10 0.09 -15.67
CA VAL A 110 1.04 0.01 -14.66
C VAL A 110 0.08 1.19 -14.76
N ILE A 111 -1.19 0.88 -14.90
CA ILE A 111 -2.28 1.85 -14.80
C ILE A 111 -2.77 1.90 -13.35
N ARG A 112 -2.94 3.11 -12.81
CA ARG A 112 -3.43 3.36 -11.46
C ARG A 112 -4.52 4.43 -11.51
N VAL A 113 -5.74 4.04 -11.17
CA VAL A 113 -6.90 4.94 -11.20
C VAL A 113 -7.46 5.10 -9.78
N ARG A 114 -7.45 6.32 -9.26
CA ARG A 114 -8.14 6.65 -8.00
C ARG A 114 -9.58 7.06 -8.31
N ILE A 115 -10.53 6.31 -7.80
CA ILE A 115 -11.96 6.56 -7.88
C ILE A 115 -12.37 7.32 -6.62
N THR A 116 -13.06 8.44 -6.76
CA THR A 116 -13.48 9.31 -5.66
C THR A 116 -14.96 9.69 -5.78
N GLY A 117 -15.52 10.29 -4.72
CA GLY A 117 -16.92 10.72 -4.70
C GLY A 117 -17.89 9.55 -4.70
N LEU A 118 -17.50 8.44 -4.08
CA LEU A 118 -18.34 7.28 -3.84
C LEU A 118 -19.21 7.50 -2.59
N LYS A 119 -20.26 6.72 -2.44
CA LYS A 119 -21.11 6.67 -1.24
C LYS A 119 -20.54 5.62 -0.28
N PRO A 120 -20.56 5.84 1.03
CA PRO A 120 -20.16 4.84 2.03
C PRO A 120 -21.04 3.58 1.97
N ALA A 121 -20.49 2.44 2.36
CA ALA A 121 -21.16 1.14 2.48
C ALA A 121 -22.01 0.78 1.25
N THR A 122 -21.57 1.16 0.06
CA THR A 122 -22.33 1.03 -1.18
C THR A 122 -21.62 0.09 -2.15
N ARG A 123 -22.39 -0.82 -2.77
CA ARG A 123 -21.87 -1.71 -3.82
C ARG A 123 -21.80 -0.97 -5.15
N TYR A 124 -20.63 -1.08 -5.80
CA TYR A 124 -20.36 -0.57 -7.14
C TYR A 124 -19.94 -1.70 -8.06
N TYR A 125 -20.26 -1.54 -9.34
CA TYR A 125 -19.78 -2.38 -10.43
C TYR A 125 -18.79 -1.59 -11.27
N TYR A 126 -17.78 -2.28 -11.81
CA TYR A 126 -16.75 -1.58 -12.56
C TYR A 126 -16.14 -2.43 -13.66
N ARG A 127 -15.54 -1.76 -14.64
CA ARG A 127 -14.78 -2.35 -15.73
C ARG A 127 -13.55 -1.52 -16.01
N ILE A 128 -12.44 -2.16 -16.33
CA ILE A 128 -11.18 -1.49 -16.70
C ILE A 128 -11.06 -1.40 -18.20
N GLY A 129 -10.35 -0.37 -18.68
CA GLY A 129 -9.99 -0.20 -20.08
C GLY A 129 -8.74 0.64 -20.23
N ALA A 130 -8.12 0.56 -21.40
CA ALA A 130 -6.93 1.32 -21.73
C ALA A 130 -6.88 1.67 -23.22
N ASP A 131 -6.45 2.91 -23.50
CA ASP A 131 -6.16 3.40 -24.84
C ASP A 131 -4.64 3.30 -25.07
N ARG A 132 -4.19 2.50 -26.04
CA ARG A 132 -2.76 2.39 -26.40
C ARG A 132 -2.29 3.71 -27.01
N ILE A 133 -1.15 4.21 -26.54
CA ILE A 133 -0.56 5.47 -26.96
C ILE A 133 0.75 5.21 -27.69
N ARG A 134 0.91 5.86 -28.87
CA ARG A 134 2.21 6.04 -29.50
C ARG A 134 2.73 7.44 -29.17
N TYR A 135 3.92 7.51 -28.62
CA TYR A 135 4.59 8.77 -28.28
C TYR A 135 5.73 9.04 -29.27
N ASP A 136 5.51 10.02 -30.15
CA ASP A 136 6.48 10.45 -31.18
C ASP A 136 7.10 11.82 -30.84
N GLY A 137 6.98 12.30 -29.61
CA GLY A 137 7.47 13.61 -29.12
C GLY A 137 6.35 14.47 -28.54
N GLY A 138 6.70 15.58 -27.91
CA GLY A 138 5.83 16.38 -27.03
C GLY A 138 4.44 16.76 -27.55
N TYR A 139 4.30 17.01 -28.84
CA TYR A 139 3.01 17.33 -29.47
C TYR A 139 2.56 16.26 -30.50
N ARG A 140 3.19 15.10 -30.47
CA ARG A 140 2.92 14.02 -31.42
C ARG A 140 2.62 12.72 -30.69
N MET A 141 1.56 12.76 -29.87
CA MET A 141 0.99 11.57 -29.26
C MET A 141 -0.26 11.16 -30.03
N LYS A 142 -0.43 9.87 -30.29
CA LYS A 142 -1.59 9.31 -30.99
C LYS A 142 -2.16 8.15 -30.20
N ILE A 143 -3.50 8.08 -30.14
CA ILE A 143 -4.21 6.87 -29.69
C ILE A 143 -4.24 5.90 -30.87
N LEU A 144 -3.70 4.70 -30.67
CA LEU A 144 -3.66 3.65 -31.69
C LEU A 144 -4.88 2.73 -31.64
N GLY A 145 -5.50 2.59 -30.47
CA GLY A 145 -6.68 1.76 -30.29
C GLY A 145 -6.99 1.58 -28.80
N ASN A 146 -8.13 0.94 -28.52
CA ASN A 146 -8.67 0.70 -27.19
C ASN A 146 -8.79 -0.79 -26.90
N GLU A 147 -8.48 -1.19 -25.67
CA GLU A 147 -8.87 -2.49 -25.11
C GLU A 147 -9.69 -2.24 -23.84
N GLU A 148 -10.86 -2.86 -23.76
CA GLU A 148 -11.70 -2.88 -22.54
C GLU A 148 -11.87 -4.33 -22.10
N ASP A 149 -11.75 -4.58 -20.79
CA ASP A 149 -12.01 -5.92 -20.25
C ASP A 149 -13.47 -6.31 -20.47
N SER A 150 -13.68 -7.52 -20.91
CA SER A 150 -15.04 -8.05 -21.12
C SER A 150 -15.79 -8.32 -19.81
N ARG A 151 -15.08 -8.48 -18.70
CA ARG A 151 -15.64 -8.78 -17.38
C ARG A 151 -16.04 -7.50 -16.65
N THR A 152 -17.21 -7.54 -16.03
CA THR A 152 -17.65 -6.55 -15.05
C THR A 152 -17.40 -7.11 -13.66
N TYR A 153 -16.66 -6.36 -12.85
CA TYR A 153 -16.32 -6.67 -11.46
C TYR A 153 -17.18 -5.85 -10.51
N HIS A 154 -17.08 -6.11 -9.21
CA HIS A 154 -17.77 -5.31 -8.21
C HIS A 154 -16.93 -5.14 -6.94
N PHE A 155 -17.26 -4.13 -6.13
CA PHE A 155 -16.73 -3.92 -4.80
C PHE A 155 -17.76 -3.22 -3.92
N THR A 156 -17.53 -3.23 -2.61
CA THR A 156 -18.31 -2.43 -1.64
C THR A 156 -17.36 -1.47 -0.93
N THR A 157 -17.77 -0.20 -0.82
CA THR A 157 -17.01 0.83 -0.10
C THR A 157 -17.07 0.60 1.41
N ALA A 158 -16.07 1.09 2.14
CA ALA A 158 -16.07 1.10 3.59
C ALA A 158 -17.20 1.98 4.18
N GLY A 159 -17.45 1.86 5.45
CA GLY A 159 -18.45 2.65 6.18
C GLY A 159 -19.00 1.91 7.39
N ALA A 160 -19.75 2.61 8.25
CA ALA A 160 -20.31 2.03 9.46
C ALA A 160 -21.34 0.90 9.19
N GLU A 161 -22.03 0.97 8.05
CA GLU A 161 -23.01 -0.02 7.64
C GLU A 161 -22.43 -1.14 6.75
N ALA A 162 -21.12 -1.11 6.51
CA ALA A 162 -20.44 -2.14 5.74
C ALA A 162 -20.27 -3.42 6.56
N ASP A 163 -20.01 -4.55 5.87
CA ASP A 163 -19.75 -5.82 6.54
C ASP A 163 -18.47 -5.77 7.36
N ALA A 164 -18.56 -6.10 8.64
CA ALA A 164 -17.45 -6.10 9.60
C ALA A 164 -16.69 -7.44 9.56
N HIS A 165 -16.08 -7.76 8.42
CA HIS A 165 -15.32 -8.98 8.18
C HIS A 165 -14.02 -8.68 7.44
N PHE A 166 -12.88 -9.00 8.04
CA PHE A 166 -11.56 -8.86 7.42
C PHE A 166 -10.75 -10.13 7.52
N CYS A 167 -9.75 -10.28 6.64
CA CYS A 167 -8.66 -11.23 6.80
C CYS A 167 -7.31 -10.52 6.77
N VAL A 168 -6.31 -11.09 7.45
CA VAL A 168 -4.93 -10.61 7.43
C VAL A 168 -4.03 -11.69 6.85
N ILE A 169 -3.17 -11.28 5.93
CA ILE A 169 -2.08 -12.07 5.37
C ILE A 169 -0.76 -11.33 5.58
N ASN A 170 0.36 -12.02 5.64
CA ASN A 170 1.67 -11.43 5.90
C ASN A 170 2.81 -12.32 5.40
N ASP A 171 4.03 -11.75 5.34
CA ASP A 171 5.28 -12.47 5.06
C ASP A 171 5.17 -13.43 3.86
N THR A 172 4.60 -13.00 2.76
CA THR A 172 4.45 -13.85 1.57
C THR A 172 5.76 -14.01 0.81
N HIS A 173 6.65 -13.00 0.87
CA HIS A 173 8.01 -13.01 0.32
C HIS A 173 8.10 -13.53 -1.12
N ALA A 174 7.11 -13.20 -1.95
CA ALA A 174 6.98 -13.72 -3.32
C ALA A 174 7.08 -15.27 -3.43
N ARG A 175 6.70 -16.00 -2.38
CA ARG A 175 6.67 -17.47 -2.40
C ARG A 175 5.32 -17.97 -2.87
N TRP A 176 5.26 -18.47 -4.10
CA TRP A 176 4.01 -18.75 -4.79
C TRP A 176 3.19 -19.90 -4.18
N GLU A 177 3.83 -20.96 -3.69
CA GLU A 177 3.13 -22.11 -3.10
C GLU A 177 2.37 -21.71 -1.83
N PRO A 178 2.99 -21.16 -0.76
CA PRO A 178 2.25 -20.70 0.41
C PRO A 178 1.29 -19.56 0.10
N PHE A 179 1.62 -18.66 -0.82
CA PHE A 179 0.73 -17.58 -1.22
C PHE A 179 -0.54 -18.12 -1.91
N GLY A 180 -0.42 -19.17 -2.72
CA GLY A 180 -1.58 -19.86 -3.30
C GLY A 180 -2.53 -20.41 -2.25
N LEU A 181 -1.99 -21.07 -1.20
CA LEU A 181 -2.78 -21.57 -0.07
C LEU A 181 -3.49 -20.45 0.69
N VAL A 182 -2.79 -19.34 0.91
CA VAL A 182 -3.37 -18.15 1.55
C VAL A 182 -4.55 -17.63 0.74
N LEU A 183 -4.41 -17.47 -0.57
CA LEU A 183 -5.48 -16.95 -1.43
C LEU A 183 -6.65 -17.93 -1.60
N ASP A 184 -6.39 -19.22 -1.58
CA ASP A 184 -7.47 -20.23 -1.56
C ASP A 184 -8.28 -20.12 -0.26
N LYS A 185 -7.63 -19.91 0.88
CA LYS A 185 -8.32 -19.70 2.17
C LYS A 185 -9.09 -18.38 2.19
N ILE A 186 -8.52 -17.28 1.68
CA ILE A 186 -9.22 -16.00 1.55
C ILE A 186 -10.49 -16.14 0.70
N ALA A 187 -10.40 -16.85 -0.42
CA ALA A 187 -11.56 -17.09 -1.28
C ALA A 187 -12.66 -17.95 -0.62
N GLU A 188 -12.26 -18.91 0.24
CA GLU A 188 -13.20 -19.70 1.04
C GLU A 188 -13.92 -18.83 2.08
N LEU A 189 -13.18 -17.95 2.78
CA LEU A 189 -13.71 -17.10 3.84
C LEU A 189 -14.52 -15.91 3.29
N ALA A 190 -14.22 -15.45 2.08
CA ALA A 190 -14.85 -14.33 1.39
C ALA A 190 -15.04 -13.08 2.27
N PRO A 191 -13.96 -12.53 2.87
CA PRO A 191 -14.05 -11.35 3.72
C PRO A 191 -14.43 -10.11 2.92
N ALA A 192 -14.92 -9.07 3.62
CA ALA A 192 -15.21 -7.79 3.00
C ALA A 192 -13.93 -7.04 2.56
N CYS A 193 -12.81 -7.30 3.23
CA CYS A 193 -11.50 -6.75 2.86
C CYS A 193 -10.35 -7.62 3.38
N VAL A 194 -9.17 -7.40 2.81
CA VAL A 194 -7.93 -8.06 3.25
C VAL A 194 -6.90 -7.02 3.64
N ILE A 195 -6.19 -7.25 4.73
CA ILE A 195 -5.01 -6.51 5.13
C ILE A 195 -3.77 -7.35 4.80
N TRP A 196 -2.91 -6.85 3.92
CA TRP A 196 -1.61 -7.41 3.67
C TRP A 196 -0.62 -6.75 4.63
N ASN A 197 -0.22 -7.47 5.67
CA ASN A 197 0.53 -6.92 6.79
C ASN A 197 2.03 -7.17 6.63
N GLY A 198 2.58 -6.66 5.54
CA GLY A 198 4.00 -6.55 5.27
C GLY A 198 4.67 -7.79 4.69
N ASP A 199 5.91 -7.55 4.25
CA ASP A 199 6.81 -8.51 3.60
C ASP A 199 6.15 -9.27 2.44
N ALA A 200 5.46 -8.51 1.59
CA ALA A 200 4.98 -8.99 0.30
C ALA A 200 6.17 -9.30 -0.62
N CYS A 201 7.12 -8.41 -0.63
CA CYS A 201 8.36 -8.42 -1.40
C CYS A 201 9.54 -9.10 -0.66
N ASN A 202 10.66 -9.21 -1.36
CA ASN A 202 11.98 -9.52 -0.78
C ASN A 202 12.97 -8.39 -1.04
N VAL A 203 13.59 -8.42 -2.25
CA VAL A 203 14.54 -7.42 -2.73
C VAL A 203 14.31 -7.31 -4.23
N GLU A 204 13.26 -6.61 -4.64
CA GLU A 204 12.90 -6.46 -6.04
C GLU A 204 13.66 -5.31 -6.69
N GLU A 205 14.24 -5.57 -7.86
CA GLU A 205 15.08 -4.62 -8.57
C GLU A 205 14.34 -3.95 -9.73
N THR A 206 13.24 -4.55 -10.20
CA THR A 206 12.49 -4.07 -11.38
C THR A 206 11.00 -3.92 -11.09
N VAL A 207 10.32 -3.07 -11.87
CA VAL A 207 8.87 -2.95 -11.81
C VAL A 207 8.15 -4.23 -12.24
N GLU A 208 8.75 -5.03 -13.11
CA GLU A 208 8.26 -6.34 -13.52
C GLU A 208 8.16 -7.31 -12.36
N ASP A 209 9.15 -7.30 -11.47
CA ASP A 209 9.12 -8.12 -10.26
C ASP A 209 7.97 -7.71 -9.35
N GLN A 210 7.73 -6.41 -9.19
CA GLN A 210 6.58 -5.89 -8.42
C GLN A 210 5.24 -6.25 -9.08
N ILE A 211 5.14 -6.14 -10.41
CA ILE A 211 3.94 -6.56 -11.16
C ILE A 211 3.66 -8.04 -10.91
N ARG A 212 4.68 -8.89 -10.91
CA ARG A 212 4.53 -10.33 -10.60
C ARG A 212 4.07 -10.60 -9.17
N ILE A 213 4.38 -9.74 -8.23
CA ILE A 213 3.94 -9.92 -6.83
C ILE A 213 2.49 -9.47 -6.66
N PHE A 214 2.16 -8.26 -7.10
CA PHE A 214 0.89 -7.63 -6.77
C PHE A 214 -0.18 -7.80 -7.86
N LEU A 215 0.17 -7.67 -9.13
CA LEU A 215 -0.81 -7.54 -10.21
C LEU A 215 -0.96 -8.80 -11.07
N ASN A 216 0.11 -9.56 -11.26
CA ASN A 216 0.07 -10.78 -12.09
C ASN A 216 0.90 -11.92 -11.48
N PRO A 217 0.58 -12.36 -10.26
CA PRO A 217 1.34 -13.41 -9.59
C PRO A 217 1.26 -14.75 -10.35
N ASP A 218 2.33 -15.55 -10.23
CA ASP A 218 2.40 -16.88 -10.85
C ASP A 218 1.64 -17.93 -10.03
N ILE A 219 0.35 -17.73 -9.89
CA ILE A 219 -0.60 -18.55 -9.14
C ILE A 219 -1.89 -18.73 -9.95
N ARG A 220 -2.72 -19.68 -9.52
CA ARG A 220 -4.01 -19.94 -10.19
C ARG A 220 -5.00 -18.78 -10.08
N ARG A 221 -5.08 -18.11 -8.93
CA ARG A 221 -6.03 -17.01 -8.65
C ARG A 221 -5.43 -15.64 -8.97
N LYS A 222 -5.15 -15.38 -10.24
CA LYS A 222 -4.57 -14.10 -10.69
C LYS A 222 -5.50 -12.88 -10.49
N ASP A 223 -6.80 -13.12 -10.36
CA ASP A 223 -7.84 -12.11 -10.12
C ASP A 223 -8.24 -11.97 -8.64
N TYR A 224 -7.37 -12.41 -7.74
CA TYR A 224 -7.62 -12.52 -6.30
C TYR A 224 -8.11 -11.23 -5.62
N ALA A 225 -7.73 -10.08 -6.14
CA ALA A 225 -8.03 -8.76 -5.59
C ALA A 225 -9.00 -7.94 -6.47
N SER A 226 -9.66 -8.57 -7.46
CA SER A 226 -10.54 -7.84 -8.38
C SER A 226 -11.88 -7.46 -7.76
N GLU A 227 -12.38 -8.22 -6.80
CA GLU A 227 -13.67 -7.97 -6.14
C GLU A 227 -13.53 -7.87 -4.62
N MET A 228 -12.32 -8.02 -4.12
CA MET A 228 -11.96 -7.98 -2.71
C MET A 228 -10.90 -6.90 -2.50
N PRO A 229 -11.23 -5.78 -1.86
CA PRO A 229 -10.28 -4.69 -1.67
C PRO A 229 -9.22 -5.02 -0.63
N TYR A 230 -8.00 -4.56 -0.90
CA TYR A 230 -6.84 -4.73 -0.04
C TYR A 230 -6.38 -3.41 0.59
N LEU A 231 -6.00 -3.48 1.86
CA LEU A 231 -5.15 -2.51 2.54
C LEU A 231 -3.75 -3.12 2.68
N PHE A 232 -2.73 -2.30 2.57
CA PHE A 232 -1.35 -2.76 2.70
C PHE A 232 -0.61 -1.96 3.76
N CYS A 233 -0.04 -2.68 4.70
CA CYS A 233 0.86 -2.16 5.72
C CYS A 233 2.25 -2.72 5.41
N PRO A 234 3.17 -1.96 4.82
CA PRO A 234 4.47 -2.49 4.41
C PRO A 234 5.28 -3.07 5.55
N GLY A 235 6.11 -4.07 5.23
CA GLY A 235 7.13 -4.61 6.11
C GLY A 235 8.52 -4.14 5.71
N ASN A 236 9.54 -4.58 6.44
CA ASN A 236 10.91 -4.13 6.21
C ASN A 236 11.50 -4.61 4.87
N HIS A 237 11.06 -5.74 4.33
CA HIS A 237 11.47 -6.19 3.01
C HIS A 237 10.84 -5.37 1.88
N ASP A 238 9.69 -4.76 2.11
CA ASP A 238 9.02 -3.93 1.12
C ASP A 238 9.72 -2.59 0.85
N ASP A 239 10.76 -2.26 1.63
CA ASP A 239 11.64 -1.11 1.43
C ASP A 239 12.99 -1.48 0.78
N ARG A 240 13.30 -2.77 0.62
CA ARG A 240 14.57 -3.26 0.09
C ARG A 240 14.49 -3.47 -1.42
N GLY A 241 15.64 -3.26 -2.11
CA GLY A 241 15.70 -3.31 -3.57
C GLY A 241 15.37 -1.98 -4.25
N MET A 242 15.84 -1.82 -5.47
CA MET A 242 15.68 -0.54 -6.18
C MET A 242 14.23 -0.26 -6.57
N ALA A 243 13.50 -1.30 -6.99
CA ALA A 243 12.08 -1.14 -7.32
C ALA A 243 11.23 -0.89 -6.08
N ASN A 244 11.50 -1.54 -4.96
CA ASN A 244 10.71 -1.44 -3.74
C ASN A 244 10.70 -0.03 -3.13
N ARG A 245 11.72 0.79 -3.41
CA ARG A 245 11.75 2.22 -3.08
C ARG A 245 10.72 3.05 -3.85
N HIS A 246 10.15 2.48 -4.90
CA HIS A 246 9.13 3.08 -5.76
C HIS A 246 7.87 2.20 -5.80
N LEU A 247 7.51 1.61 -4.67
CA LEU A 247 6.38 0.71 -4.54
C LEU A 247 5.03 1.37 -4.90
N GLU A 248 4.98 2.70 -4.83
CA GLU A 248 3.85 3.51 -5.31
C GLU A 248 3.61 3.40 -6.83
N ARG A 249 4.51 2.80 -7.59
CA ARG A 249 4.28 2.47 -9.01
C ARG A 249 3.21 1.40 -9.18
N VAL A 250 3.12 0.45 -8.25
CA VAL A 250 2.18 -0.67 -8.30
C VAL A 250 1.10 -0.58 -7.22
N TRP A 251 1.35 0.18 -6.13
CA TRP A 251 0.43 0.32 -5.03
C TRP A 251 0.07 1.79 -4.75
N MET A 252 -1.22 2.05 -4.62
CA MET A 252 -1.74 3.41 -4.34
C MET A 252 -1.93 3.59 -2.85
N PHE A 253 -0.91 4.03 -2.14
CA PHE A 253 -0.92 4.18 -0.68
C PHE A 253 -1.80 5.32 -0.18
N ARG A 254 -1.70 6.50 -0.84
CA ARG A 254 -2.38 7.71 -0.36
C ARG A 254 -3.88 7.66 -0.62
N GLN A 255 -4.66 7.90 0.43
CA GLN A 255 -6.10 8.16 0.33
C GLN A 255 -6.34 9.66 0.11
N PRO A 256 -7.28 10.08 -0.75
CA PRO A 256 -7.57 11.50 -1.01
C PRO A 256 -8.05 12.26 0.22
N GLU A 257 -8.67 11.56 1.15
CA GLU A 257 -9.18 12.09 2.41
C GLU A 257 -8.08 12.37 3.44
N GLU A 258 -6.88 11.79 3.24
CA GLU A 258 -5.76 11.97 4.15
C GLU A 258 -5.13 13.34 3.99
N ARG A 259 -5.16 14.13 5.04
CA ARG A 259 -4.38 15.37 5.16
C ARG A 259 -3.03 15.02 5.75
N LEU A 260 -1.99 15.17 4.96
CA LEU A 260 -0.64 14.94 5.43
C LEU A 260 -0.16 16.16 6.24
N PRO A 261 0.26 15.97 7.49
CA PRO A 261 0.99 17.00 8.19
C PRO A 261 2.40 17.11 7.59
N ARG A 262 2.79 18.33 7.16
CA ARG A 262 4.15 18.66 6.72
C ARG A 262 4.58 18.04 5.37
N ASP A 263 5.90 18.09 5.11
CA ASP A 263 6.56 17.67 3.87
C ASP A 263 6.87 16.17 3.78
N TRP A 264 6.44 15.36 4.78
CA TRP A 264 6.64 13.93 4.80
C TRP A 264 5.60 13.21 3.95
N ASP A 265 6.06 12.28 3.12
CA ASP A 265 5.15 11.41 2.38
C ASP A 265 4.72 10.22 3.24
N LEU A 266 3.69 10.43 4.07
CA LEU A 266 3.12 9.44 4.99
C LEU A 266 2.04 8.57 4.33
N GLY A 267 2.05 8.42 3.03
CA GLY A 267 0.98 7.71 2.33
C GLY A 267 0.80 6.23 2.66
N ARG A 268 1.73 5.62 3.40
CA ARG A 268 1.74 4.18 3.70
C ARG A 268 0.93 3.78 4.95
N ASN A 269 0.21 4.72 5.53
CA ASN A 269 -0.69 4.49 6.65
C ASN A 269 -2.14 4.44 6.18
N PHE A 270 -3.00 3.80 6.95
CA PHE A 270 -4.43 3.85 6.72
C PHE A 270 -5.24 3.89 8.02
N ALA A 271 -6.39 4.53 7.98
CA ALA A 271 -7.40 4.51 9.01
C ALA A 271 -8.78 4.39 8.36
N VAL A 272 -9.44 3.26 8.51
CA VAL A 272 -10.68 2.94 7.82
C VAL A 272 -11.72 2.42 8.80
N ARG A 273 -12.96 2.91 8.70
CA ARG A 273 -14.12 2.34 9.38
C ARG A 273 -14.74 1.26 8.50
N GLN A 274 -14.70 0.00 8.95
CA GLN A 274 -15.33 -1.14 8.28
C GLN A 274 -16.37 -1.78 9.19
N GLY A 275 -17.61 -1.44 8.99
CA GLY A 275 -18.70 -1.84 9.87
C GLY A 275 -18.46 -1.35 11.31
N ASP A 276 -18.55 -2.23 12.27
CA ASP A 276 -18.28 -1.95 13.69
C ASP A 276 -16.79 -1.85 14.04
N MET A 277 -15.88 -2.01 13.08
CA MET A 277 -14.44 -2.01 13.32
C MET A 277 -13.77 -0.74 12.79
N ALA A 278 -12.88 -0.15 13.58
CA ALA A 278 -11.84 0.76 13.11
C ALA A 278 -10.56 -0.02 12.85
N LEU A 279 -10.02 0.09 11.65
CA LEU A 279 -8.82 -0.58 11.17
C LEU A 279 -7.72 0.48 10.99
N ILE A 280 -6.61 0.36 11.72
CA ILE A 280 -5.48 1.31 11.69
C ILE A 280 -4.22 0.58 11.24
N GLY A 281 -3.60 1.01 10.14
CA GLY A 281 -2.32 0.50 9.66
C GLY A 281 -1.17 1.48 9.93
N LEU A 282 -0.07 0.96 10.49
CA LEU A 282 1.15 1.69 10.79
C LEU A 282 2.33 1.04 10.08
N ASP A 283 3.02 1.82 9.27
CA ASP A 283 4.22 1.36 8.57
C ASP A 283 5.42 1.38 9.51
N THR A 284 5.94 0.21 9.78
CA THR A 284 7.07 0.03 10.68
C THR A 284 8.41 0.33 10.03
N ALA A 285 8.44 0.49 8.72
CA ALA A 285 9.65 0.69 7.94
C ALA A 285 10.73 -0.39 8.20
N GLU A 286 12.01 -0.07 8.04
CA GLU A 286 13.11 -1.01 8.13
C GLU A 286 13.37 -1.48 9.59
N ASP A 287 13.78 -2.72 9.77
CA ASP A 287 14.04 -3.35 11.06
C ASP A 287 15.42 -3.01 11.67
N LYS A 288 16.24 -2.25 10.95
CA LYS A 288 17.55 -1.81 11.37
C LYS A 288 17.60 -0.30 11.62
N LEU A 289 18.63 0.14 12.33
CA LEU A 289 18.86 1.56 12.57
C LEU A 289 19.20 2.30 11.27
N ASP A 290 18.78 3.56 11.16
CA ASP A 290 19.14 4.45 10.04
C ASP A 290 20.65 4.60 9.88
N THR A 291 21.41 4.44 10.97
CA THR A 291 22.87 4.49 10.99
C THR A 291 23.55 3.18 10.62
N ASN A 292 22.80 2.11 10.35
CA ASN A 292 23.38 0.84 9.97
C ASN A 292 24.13 0.98 8.63
N PRO A 293 25.45 0.67 8.59
CA PRO A 293 26.27 0.92 7.41
C PRO A 293 25.85 0.15 6.16
N ILE A 294 25.06 -0.93 6.29
CA ILE A 294 24.58 -1.69 5.12
C ILE A 294 23.65 -0.88 4.23
N PHE A 295 23.03 0.16 4.75
CA PHE A 295 22.10 1.04 4.00
C PHE A 295 22.77 2.32 3.48
N ALA A 296 24.03 2.55 3.76
CA ALA A 296 24.80 3.71 3.30
C ALA A 296 24.07 5.06 3.54
N GLY A 297 23.28 5.17 4.62
CA GLY A 297 22.53 6.39 4.96
C GLY A 297 21.30 6.67 4.10
N LEU A 298 20.80 5.67 3.37
CA LEU A 298 19.65 5.85 2.46
C LEU A 298 18.28 5.70 3.15
N PHE A 299 18.25 5.26 4.42
CA PHE A 299 17.02 5.15 5.20
C PHE A 299 16.90 6.25 6.25
N THR A 300 15.69 6.72 6.48
CA THR A 300 15.31 7.71 7.50
C THR A 300 14.07 7.26 8.26
N SER A 301 14.09 6.03 8.75
CA SER A 301 12.95 5.40 9.41
C SER A 301 12.61 6.04 10.76
N GLY A 302 13.60 6.54 11.50
CA GLY A 302 13.38 7.19 12.79
C GLY A 302 12.44 8.38 12.70
N PRO A 303 12.80 9.46 11.95
CA PRO A 303 11.90 10.62 11.75
C PRO A 303 10.56 10.27 11.10
N TYR A 304 10.52 9.27 10.22
CA TYR A 304 9.28 8.78 9.62
C TYR A 304 8.32 8.20 10.66
N ARG A 305 8.82 7.41 11.62
CA ARG A 305 8.02 6.87 12.72
C ARG A 305 7.49 7.96 13.65
N GLU A 306 8.29 8.99 13.90
CA GLU A 306 7.86 10.16 14.68
C GLU A 306 6.70 10.88 13.98
N ALA A 307 6.81 11.12 12.68
CA ALA A 307 5.75 11.72 11.88
C ALA A 307 4.45 10.89 11.87
N GLN A 308 4.55 9.55 11.83
CA GLN A 308 3.40 8.65 11.96
C GLN A 308 2.72 8.77 13.32
N THR A 309 3.46 9.09 14.38
CA THR A 309 2.87 9.30 15.72
C THR A 309 1.92 10.50 15.74
N GLU A 310 2.26 11.58 15.04
CA GLU A 310 1.38 12.74 14.86
C GLU A 310 0.14 12.35 14.04
N TRP A 311 0.35 11.65 12.92
CA TRP A 311 -0.73 11.15 12.09
C TRP A 311 -1.68 10.19 12.85
N LEU A 312 -1.13 9.28 13.66
CA LEU A 312 -1.93 8.34 14.47
C LEU A 312 -2.85 9.07 15.45
N ARG A 313 -2.35 10.12 16.10
CA ARG A 313 -3.16 10.94 17.02
C ARG A 313 -4.34 11.56 16.28
N ASP A 314 -4.11 12.13 15.09
CA ASP A 314 -5.16 12.73 14.28
C ASP A 314 -6.13 11.66 13.75
N ALA A 315 -5.64 10.51 13.32
CA ALA A 315 -6.47 9.41 12.85
C ALA A 315 -7.41 8.87 13.94
N LEU A 316 -6.88 8.66 15.14
CA LEU A 316 -7.67 8.19 16.30
C LEU A 316 -8.74 9.20 16.77
N ALA A 317 -8.54 10.50 16.51
CA ALA A 317 -9.48 11.54 16.85
C ALA A 317 -10.66 11.66 15.85
N ARG A 318 -10.56 11.08 14.67
CA ARG A 318 -11.64 11.09 13.64
C ARG A 318 -12.90 10.44 14.21
N GLU A 319 -14.05 11.04 13.96
CA GLU A 319 -15.33 10.57 14.53
C GLU A 319 -15.64 9.12 14.16
N GLU A 320 -15.48 8.76 12.91
CA GLU A 320 -15.74 7.41 12.42
C GLU A 320 -14.82 6.35 13.05
N ILE A 321 -13.58 6.71 13.40
CA ILE A 321 -12.63 5.84 14.09
C ILE A 321 -12.94 5.79 15.59
N ARG A 322 -13.15 6.95 16.23
CA ARG A 322 -13.39 7.08 17.65
C ARG A 322 -14.69 6.40 18.10
N THR A 323 -15.72 6.41 17.26
CA THR A 323 -17.05 5.84 17.56
C THR A 323 -17.18 4.35 17.22
N ALA A 324 -16.18 3.74 16.59
CA ALA A 324 -16.20 2.31 16.28
C ALA A 324 -16.22 1.47 17.57
N PRO A 325 -17.07 0.46 17.71
CA PRO A 325 -17.07 -0.44 18.87
C PRO A 325 -15.77 -1.20 19.05
N TYR A 326 -15.06 -1.50 17.94
CA TYR A 326 -13.78 -2.22 17.98
C TYR A 326 -12.69 -1.41 17.30
N LEU A 327 -11.47 -1.47 17.87
CA LEU A 327 -10.26 -0.89 17.29
C LEU A 327 -9.20 -1.98 17.17
N VAL A 328 -8.83 -2.27 15.93
CA VAL A 328 -7.76 -3.21 15.57
C VAL A 328 -6.65 -2.43 14.86
N ALA A 329 -5.43 -2.55 15.36
CA ALA A 329 -4.26 -1.96 14.72
C ALA A 329 -3.44 -3.05 14.01
N PHE A 330 -2.74 -2.65 12.96
CA PHE A 330 -1.86 -3.48 12.16
C PHE A 330 -0.51 -2.79 12.04
N CYS A 331 0.54 -3.55 12.24
CA CYS A 331 1.89 -3.13 11.90
C CYS A 331 2.72 -4.39 11.64
N HIS A 332 3.71 -4.31 10.77
CA HIS A 332 4.44 -5.51 10.39
C HIS A 332 5.26 -6.07 11.55
N ILE A 333 6.11 -5.27 12.15
CA ILE A 333 6.99 -5.72 13.23
C ILE A 333 6.25 -5.67 14.58
N PRO A 334 6.34 -6.73 15.42
CA PRO A 334 5.65 -6.79 16.71
C PRO A 334 6.03 -5.63 17.64
N LEU A 335 5.04 -5.05 18.33
CA LEU A 335 5.30 -4.03 19.35
C LEU A 335 5.68 -4.62 20.71
N PHE A 336 5.44 -5.90 20.92
CA PHE A 336 5.83 -6.64 22.11
C PHE A 336 6.56 -7.93 21.73
N ASP A 337 7.66 -8.21 22.45
CA ASP A 337 8.36 -9.50 22.41
C ASP A 337 8.99 -9.74 23.79
N ASP A 338 8.73 -10.91 24.36
CA ASP A 338 9.29 -11.35 25.64
C ASP A 338 10.60 -12.15 25.49
N ASN A 339 11.02 -12.40 24.25
CA ASN A 339 12.26 -13.12 23.99
C ASN A 339 13.48 -12.30 24.45
N PRO A 340 14.28 -12.79 25.42
CA PRO A 340 15.45 -12.06 25.92
C PRO A 340 16.48 -11.73 24.83
N ARG A 341 16.50 -12.49 23.72
CA ARG A 341 17.36 -12.20 22.57
C ARG A 341 16.89 -11.00 21.76
N HIS A 342 15.59 -10.79 21.72
CA HIS A 342 14.96 -9.66 21.03
C HIS A 342 14.66 -8.49 21.97
N ASN A 343 14.80 -8.69 23.27
CA ASN A 343 14.51 -7.69 24.30
C ASN A 343 15.63 -7.61 25.37
N PRO A 344 16.85 -7.29 24.98
CA PRO A 344 18.03 -7.34 25.86
C PRO A 344 18.13 -6.15 26.84
N GLY A 345 17.19 -5.92 27.74
CA GLY A 345 17.29 -4.88 28.76
C GLY A 345 17.57 -3.47 28.20
N ASP A 346 18.27 -2.63 28.90
CA ASP A 346 18.67 -1.32 28.40
C ASP A 346 19.72 -1.49 27.29
N ILE A 347 19.32 -1.17 26.07
CA ILE A 347 20.20 -1.26 24.91
C ILE A 347 21.25 -0.17 25.04
N ALA A 348 22.50 -0.59 25.17
CA ALA A 348 23.63 0.32 24.98
C ALA A 348 23.61 0.88 23.55
N PRO A 349 24.10 2.13 23.34
CA PRO A 349 24.18 2.71 22.01
C PRO A 349 24.85 1.77 21.00
N ALA A 350 24.55 1.98 19.73
CA ALA A 350 24.89 1.14 18.58
C ALA A 350 26.39 0.77 18.39
N ASP A 351 27.25 1.22 19.26
CA ASP A 351 28.69 1.05 19.19
C ASP A 351 29.19 -0.33 19.67
N LYS A 352 28.31 -1.22 20.15
CA LYS A 352 28.76 -2.46 20.77
C LYS A 352 28.62 -3.73 19.98
N ASP A 353 27.70 -3.81 19.05
CA ASP A 353 27.58 -4.94 18.12
C ASP A 353 26.64 -4.62 16.95
N PRO A 354 27.13 -4.65 15.70
CA PRO A 354 26.30 -4.45 14.52
C PRO A 354 25.40 -5.65 14.20
N GLN A 355 25.27 -6.65 15.07
CA GLN A 355 24.41 -7.80 14.81
C GLN A 355 22.94 -7.45 14.90
N TYR A 356 22.17 -8.01 13.99
CA TYR A 356 20.76 -7.78 13.69
C TYR A 356 19.80 -7.75 14.90
N SER A 357 20.11 -8.41 15.99
CA SER A 357 19.25 -8.53 17.17
C SER A 357 19.15 -7.26 18.01
N THR A 358 20.18 -6.42 18.02
CA THR A 358 20.21 -5.17 18.78
C THR A 358 19.41 -4.07 18.11
N ASP A 359 19.48 -3.98 16.79
CA ASP A 359 18.75 -3.00 16.00
C ASP A 359 17.24 -3.23 16.11
N PHE A 360 16.81 -4.48 15.96
CA PHE A 360 15.41 -4.88 16.07
C PHE A 360 14.83 -4.52 17.44
N ALA A 361 15.49 -4.87 18.53
CA ALA A 361 14.98 -4.61 19.88
C ALA A 361 14.90 -3.10 20.19
N TYR A 362 15.87 -2.30 19.76
CA TYR A 362 15.80 -0.84 19.88
C TYR A 362 14.59 -0.29 19.14
N TRP A 363 14.45 -0.70 17.92
CA TRP A 363 13.42 -0.27 17.01
C TRP A 363 12.02 -0.61 17.55
N GLN A 364 11.77 -1.85 17.93
CA GLN A 364 10.52 -2.34 18.51
C GLN A 364 10.10 -1.49 19.72
N ARG A 365 11.00 -1.25 20.65
CA ARG A 365 10.73 -0.42 21.82
C ARG A 365 10.42 1.01 21.47
N THR A 366 11.10 1.57 20.46
CA THR A 366 10.85 2.92 20.00
C THR A 366 9.42 3.04 19.47
N CYS A 367 9.00 2.15 18.59
CA CYS A 367 7.62 2.13 18.09
C CYS A 367 6.60 1.88 19.20
N ALA A 368 6.86 0.93 20.11
CA ALA A 368 5.99 0.68 21.25
C ALA A 368 5.82 1.93 22.12
N ARG A 369 6.91 2.63 22.45
CA ARG A 369 6.84 3.88 23.26
C ARG A 369 6.07 5.01 22.59
N MET A 370 6.15 5.10 21.26
CA MET A 370 5.48 6.16 20.50
C MET A 370 4.00 5.87 20.26
N TRP A 371 3.66 4.63 19.92
CA TRP A 371 2.33 4.27 19.41
C TRP A 371 1.43 3.58 20.46
N ALA A 372 1.99 2.71 21.30
CA ALA A 372 1.17 1.97 22.28
C ALA A 372 0.37 2.88 23.21
N PRO A 373 0.90 3.96 23.79
CA PRO A 373 0.11 4.84 24.67
C PRO A 373 -1.10 5.46 23.95
N LEU A 374 -0.98 5.85 22.69
CA LEU A 374 -2.09 6.40 21.90
C LEU A 374 -3.15 5.35 21.59
N LEU A 375 -2.71 4.13 21.24
CA LEU A 375 -3.61 3.01 20.99
C LEU A 375 -4.34 2.56 22.28
N GLU A 376 -3.67 2.56 23.41
CA GLU A 376 -4.25 2.27 24.74
C GLU A 376 -5.30 3.30 25.14
N GLU A 377 -4.99 4.59 25.04
CA GLU A 377 -5.92 5.69 25.30
C GLU A 377 -7.16 5.59 24.42
N ALA A 378 -6.99 5.20 23.16
CA ALA A 378 -8.08 4.98 22.23
C ALA A 378 -8.85 3.68 22.47
N GLY A 379 -8.43 2.83 23.42
CA GLY A 379 -9.06 1.55 23.74
C GLY A 379 -8.85 0.48 22.68
N CYS A 380 -7.66 0.42 22.06
CA CYS A 380 -7.29 -0.64 21.13
C CYS A 380 -7.34 -2.01 21.84
N GLN A 381 -8.05 -2.95 21.26
CA GLN A 381 -8.20 -4.30 21.83
C GLN A 381 -7.19 -5.29 21.29
N LEU A 382 -6.76 -5.11 20.03
CA LEU A 382 -5.91 -6.06 19.33
C LEU A 382 -4.93 -5.34 18.40
N ILE A 383 -3.68 -5.78 18.42
CA ILE A 383 -2.67 -5.43 17.42
C ILE A 383 -2.27 -6.71 16.67
N ILE A 384 -2.39 -6.72 15.35
CA ILE A 384 -1.97 -7.84 14.51
C ILE A 384 -0.66 -7.48 13.83
N THR A 385 0.34 -8.33 14.03
CA THR A 385 1.72 -8.15 13.57
C THR A 385 2.23 -9.37 12.81
N ALA A 386 3.50 -9.38 12.38
CA ALA A 386 4.07 -10.40 11.52
C ALA A 386 5.60 -10.56 11.74
N HIS A 387 6.43 -10.55 10.68
CA HIS A 387 7.89 -10.44 10.69
C HIS A 387 8.66 -11.65 11.24
N GLN A 388 8.15 -12.31 12.26
CA GLN A 388 8.88 -13.40 12.94
C GLN A 388 8.69 -14.76 12.26
N HIS A 389 7.84 -14.85 11.24
CA HIS A 389 7.49 -16.07 10.51
C HIS A 389 7.04 -17.22 11.43
N ARG A 390 6.51 -16.88 12.61
CA ARG A 390 6.04 -17.85 13.59
C ARG A 390 4.80 -17.30 14.29
N TYR A 391 3.74 -18.06 14.25
CA TYR A 391 2.52 -17.70 14.96
C TYR A 391 2.78 -17.60 16.47
N ARG A 392 2.28 -16.51 17.06
CA ARG A 392 2.28 -16.28 18.51
C ARG A 392 1.07 -15.43 18.91
N TYR A 393 0.53 -15.72 20.08
CA TYR A 393 -0.48 -14.90 20.72
C TYR A 393 0.05 -14.39 22.06
N ASP A 394 0.02 -13.11 22.24
CA ASP A 394 0.38 -12.41 23.47
C ASP A 394 -0.89 -11.86 24.14
N ALA A 395 -1.35 -12.49 25.20
CA ALA A 395 -2.56 -12.08 25.91
C ALA A 395 -2.41 -10.70 26.55
N PRO A 396 -3.49 -9.91 26.71
CA PRO A 396 -3.43 -8.64 27.41
C PRO A 396 -3.04 -8.83 28.89
N THR A 397 -2.31 -7.86 29.41
CA THR A 397 -1.90 -7.78 30.83
C THR A 397 -2.33 -6.47 31.44
N ALA A 398 -2.14 -6.28 32.76
CA ALA A 398 -2.44 -5.03 33.42
C ALA A 398 -1.63 -3.84 32.86
N ASP A 399 -0.38 -4.10 32.48
CA ASP A 399 0.54 -3.09 31.93
C ASP A 399 0.48 -2.98 30.39
N ARG A 400 -0.26 -3.87 29.73
CA ARG A 400 -0.49 -3.90 28.30
C ARG A 400 -1.92 -4.38 28.05
N PRO A 401 -2.90 -3.47 27.99
CA PRO A 401 -4.33 -3.84 27.94
C PRO A 401 -4.79 -4.37 26.58
N TRP A 402 -3.95 -4.36 25.56
CA TRP A 402 -4.21 -4.94 24.25
C TRP A 402 -3.59 -6.33 24.08
N ALA A 403 -4.26 -7.17 23.30
CA ALA A 403 -3.70 -8.42 22.83
C ALA A 403 -2.82 -8.18 21.58
N GLN A 404 -1.81 -9.05 21.36
CA GLN A 404 -1.06 -9.08 20.12
C GLN A 404 -1.15 -10.46 19.48
N ILE A 405 -1.33 -10.48 18.15
CA ILE A 405 -1.16 -11.68 17.33
C ILE A 405 0.01 -11.43 16.40
N VAL A 406 0.99 -12.32 16.40
CA VAL A 406 2.05 -12.39 15.40
C VAL A 406 1.64 -13.44 14.39
N GLY A 407 1.47 -13.05 13.12
CA GLY A 407 1.12 -13.97 12.04
C GLY A 407 2.27 -14.91 11.70
N GLY A 408 1.95 -16.12 11.26
CA GLY A 408 2.92 -17.05 10.73
C GLY A 408 3.33 -16.68 9.31
N GLY A 409 4.60 -16.94 8.97
CA GLY A 409 5.19 -16.59 7.68
C GLY A 409 5.07 -17.71 6.63
N PRO A 410 5.84 -17.65 5.56
CA PRO A 410 5.64 -18.46 4.38
C PRO A 410 6.19 -19.89 4.50
N ASP A 411 6.68 -20.27 5.65
CA ASP A 411 7.30 -21.60 5.86
C ASP A 411 6.22 -22.68 6.05
N LEU A 412 6.35 -23.78 5.32
CA LEU A 412 5.37 -24.89 5.31
C LEU A 412 5.81 -26.03 6.26
N GLY A 413 5.95 -25.74 7.56
CA GLY A 413 6.35 -26.73 8.56
C GLY A 413 7.85 -27.06 8.57
N PHE A 414 8.68 -26.19 7.98
CA PHE A 414 10.12 -26.40 7.89
C PHE A 414 10.91 -25.13 8.19
N THR A 415 12.16 -25.29 8.60
CA THR A 415 13.15 -24.23 8.72
C THR A 415 14.44 -24.61 7.97
N GLY A 416 15.22 -23.60 7.52
CA GLY A 416 16.42 -23.81 6.71
C GLY A 416 16.14 -24.12 5.25
N SER A 417 17.19 -24.34 4.46
CA SER A 417 17.12 -24.61 3.03
C SER A 417 18.11 -25.71 2.62
N GLY A 418 17.82 -26.38 1.49
CA GLY A 418 18.66 -27.45 0.98
C GLY A 418 18.88 -28.56 2.00
N ASP A 419 20.12 -29.04 2.14
CA ASP A 419 20.50 -30.11 3.08
C ASP A 419 20.35 -29.73 4.56
N ASN A 420 20.17 -28.45 4.86
CA ASN A 420 19.93 -27.94 6.22
C ASN A 420 18.43 -27.79 6.56
N ARG A 421 17.53 -28.20 5.68
CA ARG A 421 16.09 -28.15 5.92
C ARG A 421 15.71 -29.14 7.05
N LYS A 422 15.02 -28.61 8.08
CA LYS A 422 14.55 -29.40 9.23
C LYS A 422 13.08 -29.14 9.43
N GLU A 423 12.38 -30.17 9.92
CA GLU A 423 10.98 -30.00 10.35
C GLU A 423 10.89 -28.99 11.50
N ASP A 424 9.92 -28.10 11.38
CA ASP A 424 9.57 -27.12 12.40
C ASP A 424 8.05 -26.89 12.36
N PRO A 425 7.27 -27.73 13.07
CA PRO A 425 5.80 -27.66 13.03
C PRO A 425 5.24 -26.37 13.62
N GLY A 426 6.06 -25.54 14.27
CA GLY A 426 5.69 -24.21 14.73
C GLY A 426 5.74 -23.13 13.63
N LYS A 427 6.21 -23.48 12.42
CA LYS A 427 6.29 -22.57 11.27
C LYS A 427 5.24 -22.95 10.22
N PHE A 428 4.22 -22.16 10.10
CA PHE A 428 3.14 -22.35 9.12
C PHE A 428 2.55 -20.99 8.70
N PRO A 429 2.11 -20.86 7.45
CA PRO A 429 1.39 -19.66 7.02
C PRO A 429 0.06 -19.55 7.75
N THR A 430 -0.31 -18.33 8.12
CA THR A 430 -1.60 -18.05 8.74
C THR A 430 -2.46 -17.15 7.87
N VAL A 431 -3.79 -17.32 7.98
CA VAL A 431 -4.77 -16.27 7.71
C VAL A 431 -5.43 -15.95 9.04
N VAL A 432 -5.34 -14.69 9.47
CA VAL A 432 -6.04 -14.21 10.66
C VAL A 432 -7.35 -13.59 10.21
N GLU A 433 -8.46 -14.23 10.54
CA GLU A 433 -9.81 -13.78 10.23
C GLU A 433 -10.39 -13.00 11.41
N GLY A 434 -10.97 -11.83 11.17
CA GLY A 434 -11.69 -11.04 12.17
C GLY A 434 -13.08 -10.70 11.68
N LEU A 435 -14.10 -11.03 12.47
CA LEU A 435 -15.49 -10.73 12.13
C LEU A 435 -16.28 -10.31 13.37
N VAL A 436 -17.20 -9.37 13.19
CA VAL A 436 -18.15 -9.02 14.26
C VAL A 436 -19.38 -9.90 14.16
N HIS A 437 -19.58 -10.71 15.19
CA HIS A 437 -20.71 -11.61 15.28
C HIS A 437 -21.37 -11.52 16.64
N ARG A 438 -22.70 -11.34 16.68
CA ARG A 438 -23.49 -11.25 17.92
C ARG A 438 -22.97 -10.23 18.93
N GLY A 439 -22.46 -9.08 18.44
CA GLY A 439 -21.94 -8.00 19.27
C GLY A 439 -20.58 -8.30 19.90
N HIS A 440 -19.81 -9.21 19.34
CA HIS A 440 -18.43 -9.51 19.72
C HIS A 440 -17.54 -9.55 18.48
N LEU A 441 -16.32 -9.06 18.59
CA LEU A 441 -15.28 -9.29 17.59
C LEU A 441 -14.67 -10.67 17.85
N GLU A 442 -14.92 -11.60 16.94
CA GLU A 442 -14.30 -12.93 16.93
C GLU A 442 -13.08 -12.90 16.01
N ILE A 443 -11.97 -13.42 16.51
CA ILE A 443 -10.73 -13.62 15.75
C ILE A 443 -10.48 -15.12 15.64
N ARG A 444 -10.20 -15.59 14.43
CA ARG A 444 -9.82 -16.97 14.13
C ARG A 444 -8.47 -16.98 13.42
N VAL A 445 -7.55 -17.78 13.93
CA VAL A 445 -6.24 -17.98 13.30
C VAL A 445 -6.27 -19.30 12.55
N HIS A 446 -6.22 -19.25 11.23
CA HIS A 446 -6.20 -20.44 10.38
C HIS A 446 -4.77 -20.87 10.13
N ASN A 447 -4.44 -22.14 10.47
CA ASN A 447 -3.18 -22.78 10.15
C ASN A 447 -3.31 -23.46 8.78
N LEU A 448 -2.56 -22.99 7.79
CA LEU A 448 -2.72 -23.44 6.40
C LEU A 448 -1.99 -24.75 6.09
N VAL A 449 -1.11 -25.22 6.98
CA VAL A 449 -0.48 -26.54 6.85
C VAL A 449 -1.40 -27.65 7.33
N SER A 450 -2.01 -27.47 8.51
CA SER A 450 -2.96 -28.44 9.07
C SER A 450 -4.39 -28.30 8.51
N GLY A 451 -4.73 -27.17 7.91
CA GLY A 451 -6.09 -26.86 7.46
C GLY A 451 -7.09 -26.60 8.59
N THR A 452 -6.62 -26.38 9.82
CA THR A 452 -7.45 -26.21 11.02
C THR A 452 -7.42 -24.76 11.54
N ILE A 453 -8.39 -24.42 12.38
CA ILE A 453 -8.30 -23.21 13.18
C ILE A 453 -7.38 -23.50 14.35
N GLN A 454 -6.25 -22.79 14.39
CA GLN A 454 -5.23 -22.90 15.42
C GLN A 454 -5.73 -22.36 16.77
N ASP A 455 -6.32 -21.15 16.73
CA ASP A 455 -6.83 -20.46 17.91
C ASP A 455 -8.07 -19.63 17.59
N ARG A 456 -8.87 -19.34 18.63
CA ARG A 456 -10.04 -18.44 18.59
C ARG A 456 -10.01 -17.49 19.77
N PHE A 457 -10.27 -16.22 19.51
CA PHE A 457 -10.35 -15.16 20.52
C PHE A 457 -11.63 -14.36 20.35
N THR A 458 -12.11 -13.80 21.45
CA THR A 458 -13.32 -12.95 21.45
C THR A 458 -13.06 -11.70 22.23
N PHE A 459 -13.37 -10.57 21.62
CA PHE A 459 -13.21 -9.24 22.22
C PHE A 459 -14.58 -8.59 22.40
N ARG A 460 -14.75 -7.87 23.51
CA ARG A 460 -15.93 -7.04 23.78
C ARG A 460 -15.74 -5.66 23.15
N PRO A 461 -16.84 -4.95 22.85
CA PRO A 461 -16.74 -3.55 22.43
C PRO A 461 -15.93 -2.73 23.44
N ARG A 462 -15.10 -1.81 22.92
CA ARG A 462 -14.50 -0.77 23.74
C ARG A 462 -15.58 0.21 24.22
N ARG A 463 -15.33 0.89 25.30
CA ARG A 463 -16.31 1.82 25.91
C ARG A 463 -16.45 3.09 25.09
#